data_acfd4c0e3335552ce169f555fed5bdd0
#
_entry.id   acfd4c0e3335552ce169f555fed5bdd0
#
_cell.length_a   1.000
_cell.length_b   1.000
_cell.length_c   1.000
_cell.angle_alpha   90.00
_cell.angle_beta   90.00
_cell.angle_gamma   90.00
#
_symmetry.space_group_name_H-M   'P 1'
#
loop_
_entity.id
_entity.type
_entity.pdbx_description
1 polymer ?
#
loop_
_entity_poly.entity_id
_entity_poly.type
_entity_poly.pdbx_seq_one_letter_code
_entity_poly.pdbx_strand_id
1 'polypeptide(L)'
;MKGVVVALDYVGRLRRLAISDSQAADQAAEAGWASSSLSPKTLALARLAALVAIGASEPSFGDLADAAVGAGASPDEIVDVLVGLRVVVGAPRIVAAAPKVALALGYDLDGVD
;
A
#
# COMPACT_ATOMS: atom_id res chain seq x y z
N MET A 1 -32.45 -5.41 -3.31
CA MET A 1 -31.69 -5.79 -4.52
C MET A 1 -30.34 -5.14 -4.67
N LYS A 2 -30.08 -4.08 -3.89
CA LYS A 2 -28.78 -3.40 -3.93
C LYS A 2 -27.61 -4.33 -3.59
N GLY A 3 -27.77 -5.24 -2.63
CA GLY A 3 -26.72 -6.17 -2.24
C GLY A 3 -26.33 -7.13 -3.37
N VAL A 4 -27.29 -7.55 -4.16
CA VAL A 4 -27.03 -8.45 -5.31
C VAL A 4 -26.26 -7.70 -6.41
N VAL A 5 -26.63 -6.45 -6.68
CA VAL A 5 -25.94 -5.61 -7.67
C VAL A 5 -24.50 -5.34 -7.25
N VAL A 6 -24.27 -5.03 -5.98
CA VAL A 6 -22.92 -4.79 -5.45
C VAL A 6 -22.07 -6.05 -5.54
N ALA A 7 -22.64 -7.24 -5.21
CA ALA A 7 -21.92 -8.50 -5.31
C ALA A 7 -21.52 -8.81 -6.75
N LEU A 8 -22.44 -8.59 -7.72
CA LEU A 8 -22.14 -8.78 -9.14
C LEU A 8 -21.09 -7.80 -9.64
N ASP A 9 -21.09 -6.57 -9.10
CA ASP A 9 -20.12 -5.56 -9.50
C ASP A 9 -18.69 -5.97 -9.11
N TYR A 10 -18.45 -6.41 -7.89
CA TYR A 10 -17.10 -6.80 -7.50
C TYR A 10 -16.64 -8.08 -8.22
N VAL A 11 -17.55 -8.99 -8.50
CA VAL A 11 -17.22 -10.20 -9.27
C VAL A 11 -16.79 -9.82 -10.68
N GLY A 12 -17.50 -8.87 -11.31
CA GLY A 12 -17.13 -8.36 -12.63
C GLY A 12 -15.75 -7.73 -12.64
N ARG A 13 -15.44 -6.94 -11.61
CA ARG A 13 -14.12 -6.32 -11.48
C ARG A 13 -13.01 -7.34 -11.29
N LEU A 14 -13.25 -8.36 -10.47
CA LEU A 14 -12.30 -9.46 -10.28
C LEU A 14 -12.04 -10.20 -11.59
N ARG A 15 -13.10 -10.44 -12.36
CA ARG A 15 -12.98 -11.14 -13.64
C ARG A 15 -12.10 -10.36 -14.62
N ARG A 16 -12.26 -9.04 -14.69
CA ARG A 16 -11.43 -8.20 -15.55
C ARG A 16 -9.97 -8.23 -15.13
N LEU A 17 -9.70 -8.18 -13.82
CA LEU A 17 -8.34 -8.29 -13.29
C LEU A 17 -7.74 -9.65 -13.62
N ALA A 18 -8.53 -10.72 -13.52
CA ALA A 18 -8.04 -12.09 -13.77
C ALA A 18 -7.62 -12.32 -15.21
N ILE A 19 -8.26 -11.64 -16.18
CA ILE A 19 -7.90 -11.78 -17.60
C ILE A 19 -6.84 -10.77 -18.03
N SER A 20 -6.26 -10.03 -17.09
CA SER A 20 -5.20 -9.05 -17.35
C SER A 20 -5.61 -7.97 -18.35
N ASP A 21 -6.84 -7.47 -18.25
CA ASP A 21 -7.29 -6.34 -19.06
C ASP A 21 -6.62 -5.07 -18.55
N SER A 22 -5.42 -4.80 -19.05
CA SER A 22 -4.60 -3.68 -18.58
C SER A 22 -5.29 -2.33 -18.79
N GLN A 23 -6.02 -2.16 -19.89
CA GLN A 23 -6.72 -0.90 -20.13
C GLN A 23 -7.82 -0.66 -19.11
N ALA A 24 -8.62 -1.68 -18.83
CA ALA A 24 -9.67 -1.57 -17.82
C ALA A 24 -9.08 -1.39 -16.42
N ALA A 25 -7.95 -2.06 -16.13
CA ALA A 25 -7.27 -1.93 -14.86
C ALA A 25 -6.71 -0.51 -14.67
N ASP A 26 -6.11 0.06 -15.71
CA ASP A 26 -5.56 1.42 -15.66
C ASP A 26 -6.68 2.44 -15.48
N GLN A 27 -7.78 2.30 -16.21
CA GLN A 27 -8.95 3.17 -16.06
C GLN A 27 -9.54 3.07 -14.66
N ALA A 28 -9.63 1.86 -14.12
CA ALA A 28 -10.12 1.65 -12.76
C ALA A 28 -9.17 2.29 -11.73
N ALA A 29 -7.86 2.22 -11.95
CA ALA A 29 -6.89 2.83 -11.05
C ALA A 29 -7.02 4.35 -11.04
N GLU A 30 -7.21 4.98 -12.20
CA GLU A 30 -7.39 6.42 -12.30
C GLU A 30 -8.70 6.89 -11.67
N ALA A 31 -9.78 6.18 -11.93
CA ALA A 31 -11.09 6.50 -11.38
C ALA A 31 -11.24 6.04 -9.93
N GLY A 32 -10.43 5.09 -9.51
CA GLY A 32 -10.60 4.32 -8.29
C GLY A 32 -10.57 5.13 -7.01
N TRP A 33 -9.84 6.24 -6.98
CA TRP A 33 -9.78 7.08 -5.79
C TRP A 33 -11.15 7.63 -5.39
N ALA A 34 -11.97 8.01 -6.38
CA ALA A 34 -13.28 8.59 -6.13
C ALA A 34 -14.33 7.52 -5.80
N SER A 35 -14.17 6.30 -6.33
CA SER A 35 -15.17 5.24 -6.20
C SER A 35 -14.75 4.09 -5.32
N SER A 36 -13.52 4.13 -4.77
CA SER A 36 -13.01 3.05 -3.92
C SER A 36 -13.76 3.00 -2.59
N SER A 37 -14.06 1.80 -2.14
CA SER A 37 -14.58 1.58 -0.79
C SER A 37 -13.50 1.68 0.28
N LEU A 38 -12.22 1.70 -0.12
CA LEU A 38 -11.11 1.91 0.80
C LEU A 38 -10.87 3.41 0.98
N SER A 39 -10.60 3.84 2.23
CA SER A 39 -10.18 5.22 2.46
C SER A 39 -8.82 5.47 1.82
N PRO A 40 -8.50 6.74 1.49
CA PRO A 40 -7.16 7.08 0.98
C PRO A 40 -6.04 6.59 1.89
N LYS A 41 -6.21 6.69 3.21
CA LYS A 41 -5.23 6.22 4.18
C LYS A 41 -5.04 4.70 4.10
N THR A 42 -6.13 3.94 4.08
CA THR A 42 -6.07 2.49 3.99
C THR A 42 -5.39 2.05 2.69
N LEU A 43 -5.74 2.68 1.58
CA LEU A 43 -5.14 2.36 0.29
C LEU A 43 -3.63 2.69 0.27
N ALA A 44 -3.25 3.83 0.86
CA ALA A 44 -1.84 4.21 0.94
C ALA A 44 -1.03 3.23 1.79
N LEU A 45 -1.57 2.80 2.93
CA LEU A 45 -0.92 1.79 3.77
C LEU A 45 -0.80 0.45 3.07
N ALA A 46 -1.83 0.04 2.32
CA ALA A 46 -1.79 -1.20 1.53
C ALA A 46 -0.71 -1.15 0.45
N ARG A 47 -0.57 -0.01 -0.22
CA ARG A 47 0.46 0.18 -1.25
C ARG A 47 1.85 0.15 -0.63
N LEU A 48 2.04 0.77 0.52
CA LEU A 48 3.30 0.75 1.24
C LEU A 48 3.66 -0.69 1.64
N ALA A 49 2.69 -1.45 2.14
CA ALA A 49 2.87 -2.86 2.48
C ALA A 49 3.34 -3.69 1.28
N ALA A 50 2.71 -3.48 0.12
CA ALA A 50 3.09 -4.17 -1.11
C ALA A 50 4.53 -3.83 -1.51
N LEU A 51 4.92 -2.57 -1.35
CA LEU A 51 6.27 -2.12 -1.66
C LEU A 51 7.32 -2.78 -0.77
N VAL A 52 7.03 -2.92 0.52
CA VAL A 52 7.89 -3.64 1.46
C VAL A 52 8.08 -5.08 0.99
N ALA A 53 6.98 -5.73 0.57
CA ALA A 53 6.99 -7.12 0.14
C ALA A 53 7.86 -7.34 -1.11
N ILE A 54 7.85 -6.42 -2.06
CA ILE A 54 8.63 -6.57 -3.29
C ILE A 54 10.07 -6.06 -3.17
N GLY A 55 10.39 -5.31 -2.12
CA GLY A 55 11.77 -4.86 -1.87
C GLY A 55 12.20 -3.71 -2.77
N ALA A 56 11.44 -2.64 -2.81
CA ALA A 56 11.70 -1.50 -3.68
C ALA A 56 12.83 -0.58 -3.16
N SER A 57 13.19 0.41 -3.98
CA SER A 57 14.25 1.37 -3.67
C SER A 57 13.77 2.45 -2.69
N GLU A 58 14.72 3.17 -2.10
CA GLU A 58 14.42 4.27 -1.16
C GLU A 58 13.50 5.35 -1.72
N PRO A 59 13.71 5.86 -2.98
CA PRO A 59 12.80 6.88 -3.50
C PRO A 59 11.35 6.44 -3.55
N SER A 60 11.09 5.17 -3.89
CA SER A 60 9.73 4.64 -3.91
C SER A 60 9.11 4.60 -2.51
N PHE A 61 9.91 4.24 -1.51
CA PHE A 61 9.46 4.28 -0.10
C PHE A 61 9.14 5.70 0.33
N GLY A 62 9.97 6.67 -0.06
CA GLY A 62 9.73 8.07 0.24
C GLY A 62 8.38 8.56 -0.30
N ASP A 63 8.12 8.28 -1.56
CA ASP A 63 6.88 8.71 -2.23
C ASP A 63 5.65 8.09 -1.55
N LEU A 64 5.69 6.79 -1.28
CA LEU A 64 4.54 6.11 -0.69
C LEU A 64 4.35 6.44 0.80
N ALA A 65 5.45 6.63 1.54
CA ALA A 65 5.35 7.08 2.93
C ALA A 65 4.76 8.48 3.01
N ASP A 66 5.19 9.39 2.13
CA ASP A 66 4.64 10.75 2.07
C ASP A 66 3.16 10.73 1.71
N ALA A 67 2.76 9.87 0.78
CA ALA A 67 1.36 9.71 0.42
C ALA A 67 0.53 9.19 1.60
N ALA A 68 1.07 8.26 2.37
CA ALA A 68 0.38 7.72 3.55
C ALA A 68 0.21 8.80 4.62
N VAL A 69 1.26 9.54 4.93
CA VAL A 69 1.20 10.64 5.90
C VAL A 69 0.21 11.71 5.42
N GLY A 70 0.28 12.07 4.14
CA GLY A 70 -0.65 13.05 3.56
C GLY A 70 -2.10 12.60 3.61
N ALA A 71 -2.34 11.31 3.60
CA ALA A 71 -3.69 10.72 3.71
C ALA A 71 -4.12 10.52 5.17
N GLY A 72 -3.29 10.92 6.14
CA GLY A 72 -3.65 10.90 7.56
C GLY A 72 -3.06 9.72 8.35
N ALA A 73 -2.16 8.94 7.77
CA ALA A 73 -1.51 7.87 8.51
C ALA A 73 -0.50 8.44 9.50
N SER A 74 -0.52 7.92 10.72
CA SER A 74 0.48 8.29 11.71
C SER A 74 1.76 7.44 11.52
N PRO A 75 2.91 7.90 12.01
CA PRO A 75 4.10 7.06 12.02
C PRO A 75 3.87 5.71 12.72
N ASP A 76 3.11 5.69 13.79
CA ASP A 76 2.76 4.46 14.49
C ASP A 76 2.02 3.48 13.59
N GLU A 77 1.06 3.98 12.80
CA GLU A 77 0.32 3.15 11.87
C GLU A 77 1.23 2.57 10.79
N ILE A 78 2.17 3.36 10.31
CA ILE A 78 3.14 2.90 9.30
C ILE A 78 4.05 1.81 9.88
N VAL A 79 4.54 2.00 11.10
CA VAL A 79 5.38 1.00 11.79
C VAL A 79 4.57 -0.27 12.05
N ASP A 80 3.30 -0.14 12.42
CA ASP A 80 2.43 -1.28 12.66
C ASP A 80 2.22 -2.11 11.39
N VAL A 81 2.22 -1.47 10.22
CA VAL A 81 2.20 -2.20 8.94
C VAL A 81 3.41 -3.12 8.83
N LEU A 82 4.60 -2.61 9.13
CA LEU A 82 5.82 -3.42 9.10
C LEU A 82 5.75 -4.59 10.08
N VAL A 83 5.29 -4.31 11.29
CA VAL A 83 5.14 -5.35 12.32
C VAL A 83 4.20 -6.44 11.86
N GLY A 84 3.04 -6.04 11.32
CA GLY A 84 2.03 -7.00 10.85
C GLY A 84 2.45 -7.78 9.62
N LEU A 85 3.29 -7.21 8.77
CA LEU A 85 3.77 -7.87 7.56
C LEU A 85 4.76 -8.99 7.82
N ARG A 86 5.45 -8.97 8.95
CA ARG A 86 6.56 -9.89 9.21
C ARG A 86 6.18 -11.35 9.00
N VAL A 87 4.98 -11.74 9.42
CA VAL A 87 4.50 -13.13 9.29
C VAL A 87 4.23 -13.52 7.84
N VAL A 88 4.07 -12.55 6.96
CA VAL A 88 3.78 -12.78 5.54
C VAL A 88 5.05 -12.78 4.71
N VAL A 89 5.92 -11.78 4.92
CA VAL A 89 7.08 -11.56 4.04
C VAL A 89 8.40 -12.05 4.65
N GLY A 90 8.41 -12.36 5.95
CA GLY A 90 9.60 -12.83 6.64
C GLY A 90 10.49 -11.71 7.16
N ALA A 91 11.31 -12.03 8.17
CA ALA A 91 12.16 -11.07 8.84
C ALA A 91 13.16 -10.36 7.91
N PRO A 92 13.82 -11.04 6.93
CA PRO A 92 14.79 -10.34 6.08
C PRO A 92 14.20 -9.16 5.30
N ARG A 93 12.97 -9.27 4.81
CA ARG A 93 12.30 -8.16 4.12
C ARG A 93 12.05 -6.99 5.04
N ILE A 94 11.66 -7.26 6.27
CA ILE A 94 11.38 -6.21 7.25
C ILE A 94 12.69 -5.53 7.67
N VAL A 95 13.74 -6.30 7.89
CA VAL A 95 15.08 -5.75 8.23
C VAL A 95 15.57 -4.83 7.12
N ALA A 96 15.36 -5.22 5.86
CA ALA A 96 15.77 -4.40 4.72
C ALA A 96 14.91 -3.14 4.57
N ALA A 97 13.61 -3.23 4.84
CA ALA A 97 12.67 -2.12 4.65
C ALA A 97 12.72 -1.10 5.79
N ALA A 98 12.94 -1.52 7.01
CA ALA A 98 12.81 -0.64 8.18
C ALA A 98 13.68 0.62 8.11
N PRO A 99 14.98 0.56 7.74
CA PRO A 99 15.78 1.78 7.61
C PRO A 99 15.27 2.71 6.51
N LYS A 100 14.76 2.16 5.41
CA LYS A 100 14.23 2.95 4.29
C LYS A 100 12.95 3.69 4.69
N VAL A 101 12.07 3.01 5.42
CA VAL A 101 10.85 3.62 5.93
C VAL A 101 11.19 4.69 6.97
N ALA A 102 12.17 4.42 7.84
CA ALA A 102 12.62 5.39 8.83
C ALA A 102 13.13 6.66 8.16
N LEU A 103 13.96 6.55 7.12
CA LEU A 103 14.44 7.70 6.35
C LEU A 103 13.29 8.49 5.76
N ALA A 104 12.30 7.80 5.21
CA ALA A 104 11.12 8.45 4.64
C ALA A 104 10.34 9.23 5.70
N LEU A 105 10.38 8.80 6.95
CA LEU A 105 9.73 9.47 8.08
C LEU A 105 10.63 10.51 8.74
N GLY A 106 11.85 10.70 8.26
CA GLY A 106 12.77 11.70 8.77
C GLY A 106 13.78 11.20 9.79
N TYR A 107 13.95 9.89 9.93
CA TYR A 107 14.89 9.30 10.89
C TYR A 107 15.95 8.48 10.18
N ASP A 108 17.20 8.69 10.55
CA ASP A 108 18.33 7.92 10.02
C ASP A 108 18.80 6.93 11.09
N LEU A 109 18.35 5.68 10.98
CA LEU A 109 18.70 4.64 11.95
C LEU A 109 20.18 4.28 11.89
N ASP A 110 20.80 4.39 10.70
CA ASP A 110 22.21 4.04 10.53
C ASP A 110 23.14 5.14 11.00
N GLY A 111 22.66 6.38 11.04
CA GLY A 111 23.43 7.54 11.47
C GLY A 111 23.24 7.92 12.93
N VAL A 112 22.47 7.16 13.68
CA VAL A 112 22.21 7.45 15.10
C VAL A 112 23.36 6.99 15.95
N ASP A 113 23.85 7.88 16.77
CA ASP A 113 24.90 7.59 17.74
C ASP A 113 24.33 7.05 19.04
#